data_75b16eaba143d5717125d62a6dc8563b
#
_entry.id   75b16eaba143d5717125d62a6dc8563b
#
_cell.length_a   1.000
_cell.length_b   1.000
_cell.length_c   1.000
_cell.angle_alpha   90.00
_cell.angle_beta   90.00
_cell.angle_gamma   90.00
#
_symmetry.space_group_name_H-M   'P 1'
#
loop_
_entity.id
_entity.type
_entity.pdbx_description
1 polymer ?
#
loop_
_entity_poly.entity_id
_entity_poly.type
_entity_poly.pdbx_seq_one_letter_code
_entity_poly.pdbx_strand_id
1 'polypeptide(L)'
;SLHESAHGYAAYKLGDPTAYNLGRISLNPAKHFNLAGFLCMLFFHVGWANPVPINPRYFKKPRYGMAITAAAGPLSNLLSAIVFAVLLRLEVFIFSLVYGDQALNTLLVGLLGSNVGFKMLSVLTYFLYSGLIINISLTIFNLIPIPPFDGSRITHLLLPSKWYFKAMQYERYIMI
;
A
#
# COMPACT_ATOMS: atom_id res chain seq x y z
N SER A 1 -3.06 -5.04 -3.37
CA SER A 1 -4.43 -5.52 -2.98
C SER A 1 -4.93 -4.88 -1.70
N LEU A 2 -4.14 -4.91 -0.60
CA LEU A 2 -4.58 -4.38 0.70
C LEU A 2 -4.94 -2.89 0.64
N HIS A 3 -4.07 -2.08 0.05
CA HIS A 3 -4.27 -0.64 -0.18
C HIS A 3 -5.59 -0.35 -0.90
N GLU A 4 -5.84 -0.99 -2.04
CA GLU A 4 -7.08 -0.84 -2.81
C GLU A 4 -8.31 -1.32 -2.04
N SER A 5 -8.19 -2.44 -1.32
CA SER A 5 -9.27 -2.95 -0.49
C SER A 5 -9.58 -2.03 0.68
N ALA A 6 -8.58 -1.33 1.23
CA ALA A 6 -8.77 -0.36 2.30
C ALA A 6 -9.58 0.85 1.82
N HIS A 7 -9.32 1.37 0.61
CA HIS A 7 -10.15 2.41 0.00
C HIS A 7 -11.61 1.95 -0.13
N GLY A 8 -11.83 0.77 -0.73
CA GLY A 8 -13.17 0.22 -0.91
C GLY A 8 -13.90 0.00 0.41
N TYR A 9 -13.20 -0.51 1.43
CA TYR A 9 -13.78 -0.74 2.75
C TYR A 9 -14.14 0.56 3.47
N ALA A 10 -13.27 1.57 3.41
CA ALA A 10 -13.55 2.89 3.97
C ALA A 10 -14.76 3.55 3.27
N ALA A 11 -14.83 3.49 1.94
CA ALA A 11 -15.97 3.97 1.16
C ALA A 11 -17.26 3.26 1.58
N TYR A 12 -17.24 1.93 1.70
CA TYR A 12 -18.38 1.15 2.16
C TYR A 12 -18.87 1.56 3.54
N LYS A 13 -17.96 1.74 4.50
CA LYS A 13 -18.30 2.22 5.87
C LYS A 13 -18.87 3.63 5.88
N LEU A 14 -18.52 4.46 4.91
CA LEU A 14 -19.04 5.82 4.74
C LEU A 14 -20.36 5.88 3.94
N GLY A 15 -20.87 4.72 3.50
CA GLY A 15 -22.18 4.58 2.85
C GLY A 15 -22.12 4.36 1.34
N ASP A 16 -20.94 4.20 0.72
CA ASP A 16 -20.81 3.86 -0.69
C ASP A 16 -20.71 2.34 -0.91
N PRO A 17 -21.75 1.67 -1.38
CA PRO A 17 -21.74 0.23 -1.61
C PRO A 17 -21.09 -0.18 -2.95
N THR A 18 -20.62 0.77 -3.75
CA THR A 18 -20.17 0.53 -5.14
C THR A 18 -19.08 -0.53 -5.20
N ALA A 19 -18.00 -0.37 -4.45
CA ALA A 19 -16.88 -1.32 -4.42
C ALA A 19 -17.30 -2.69 -3.87
N TYR A 20 -18.16 -2.71 -2.88
CA TYR A 20 -18.70 -3.94 -2.28
C TYR A 20 -19.51 -4.74 -3.30
N ASN A 21 -20.48 -4.11 -3.96
CA ASN A 21 -21.37 -4.73 -4.94
C ASN A 21 -20.61 -5.30 -6.15
N LEU A 22 -19.49 -4.67 -6.51
CA LEU A 22 -18.59 -5.13 -7.58
C LEU A 22 -17.57 -6.17 -7.11
N GLY A 23 -17.62 -6.61 -5.83
CA GLY A 23 -16.69 -7.59 -5.27
C GLY A 23 -15.23 -7.12 -5.27
N ARG A 24 -15.01 -5.78 -5.23
CA ARG A 24 -13.68 -5.16 -5.28
C ARG A 24 -13.03 -5.02 -3.91
N ILE A 25 -13.77 -5.23 -2.82
CA ILE A 25 -13.21 -5.32 -1.46
C ILE A 25 -12.68 -6.73 -1.26
N SER A 26 -11.45 -6.96 -1.69
CA SER A 26 -10.86 -8.30 -1.68
C SER A 26 -9.34 -8.23 -1.58
N LEU A 27 -8.75 -9.12 -0.80
CA LEU A 27 -7.30 -9.29 -0.72
C LEU A 27 -6.72 -10.09 -1.89
N ASN A 28 -7.57 -10.67 -2.73
CA ASN A 28 -7.13 -11.42 -3.91
C ASN A 28 -6.51 -10.46 -4.94
N PRO A 29 -5.20 -10.58 -5.24
CA PRO A 29 -4.50 -9.68 -6.16
C PRO A 29 -5.07 -9.74 -7.59
N ALA A 30 -5.63 -10.87 -8.02
CA ALA A 30 -6.21 -11.02 -9.36
C ALA A 30 -7.37 -10.03 -9.61
N LYS A 31 -8.09 -9.61 -8.56
CA LYS A 31 -9.19 -8.63 -8.70
C LYS A 31 -8.70 -7.21 -8.95
N HIS A 32 -7.46 -6.90 -8.62
CA HIS A 32 -6.83 -5.59 -8.80
C HIS A 32 -5.82 -5.57 -9.93
N PHE A 33 -5.58 -6.72 -10.57
CA PHE A 33 -4.60 -6.88 -11.62
C PHE A 33 -4.99 -6.09 -12.87
N ASN A 34 -4.04 -5.33 -13.40
CA ASN A 34 -4.14 -4.63 -14.68
C ASN A 34 -3.01 -5.13 -15.59
N LEU A 35 -3.37 -5.76 -16.71
CA LEU A 35 -2.37 -6.34 -17.61
C LEU A 35 -1.46 -5.27 -18.21
N ALA A 36 -2.02 -4.13 -18.63
CA ALA A 36 -1.23 -3.02 -19.19
C ALA A 36 -0.29 -2.43 -18.14
N GLY A 37 -0.79 -2.18 -16.92
CA GLY A 37 0.04 -1.71 -15.81
C GLY A 37 1.15 -2.69 -15.43
N PHE A 38 0.88 -3.99 -15.50
CA PHE A 38 1.88 -5.03 -15.28
C PHE A 38 2.95 -5.06 -16.37
N LEU A 39 2.57 -4.97 -17.64
CA LEU A 39 3.52 -4.92 -18.77
C LEU A 39 4.38 -3.65 -18.69
N CYS A 40 3.79 -2.49 -18.40
CA CYS A 40 4.53 -1.26 -18.18
C CYS A 40 5.54 -1.39 -17.02
N MET A 41 5.16 -2.07 -15.94
CA MET A 41 6.06 -2.33 -14.82
C MET A 41 7.27 -3.18 -15.24
N LEU A 42 7.08 -4.19 -16.12
CA LEU A 42 8.17 -5.02 -16.61
C LEU A 42 9.16 -4.27 -17.50
N PHE A 43 8.67 -3.40 -18.39
CA PHE A 43 9.51 -2.73 -19.39
C PHE A 43 9.99 -1.35 -18.94
N PHE A 44 9.21 -0.62 -18.16
CA PHE A 44 9.46 0.78 -17.81
C PHE A 44 9.60 1.01 -16.31
N HIS A 45 9.48 -0.04 -15.49
CA HIS A 45 9.49 0.02 -14.02
C HIS A 45 8.40 0.92 -13.40
N VAL A 46 7.37 1.24 -14.19
CA VAL A 46 6.19 2.00 -13.77
C VAL A 46 4.97 1.15 -14.00
N GLY A 47 4.20 0.89 -12.95
CA GLY A 47 3.00 0.06 -13.05
C GLY A 47 1.87 0.61 -12.20
N TRP A 48 0.64 0.23 -12.56
CA TRP A 48 -0.56 0.57 -11.82
C TRP A 48 -1.51 -0.63 -11.72
N ALA A 49 -2.33 -0.62 -10.69
CA ALA A 49 -3.41 -1.57 -10.50
C ALA A 49 -4.75 -0.98 -11.00
N ASN A 50 -5.74 -1.86 -11.20
CA ASN A 50 -7.10 -1.40 -11.43
C ASN A 50 -7.65 -0.74 -10.16
N PRO A 51 -7.95 0.58 -10.16
CA PRO A 51 -8.42 1.27 -8.97
C PRO A 51 -9.80 0.75 -8.53
N VAL A 52 -10.08 0.86 -7.25
CA VAL A 52 -11.39 0.55 -6.69
C VAL A 52 -12.35 1.69 -7.01
N PRO A 53 -13.52 1.42 -7.63
CA PRO A 53 -14.49 2.45 -7.96
C PRO A 53 -15.15 3.01 -6.69
N ILE A 54 -15.18 4.32 -6.58
CA ILE A 54 -15.78 5.07 -5.47
C ILE A 54 -16.78 6.07 -6.05
N ASN A 55 -17.98 6.11 -5.51
CA ASN A 55 -19.02 7.06 -5.91
C ASN A 55 -19.30 8.08 -4.78
N PRO A 56 -18.77 9.32 -4.91
CA PRO A 56 -18.91 10.35 -3.88
C PRO A 56 -20.36 10.74 -3.55
N ARG A 57 -21.32 10.42 -4.43
CA ARG A 57 -22.74 10.76 -4.25
C ARG A 57 -23.39 10.03 -3.07
N TYR A 58 -22.85 8.90 -2.67
CA TYR A 58 -23.32 8.14 -1.50
C TYR A 58 -22.85 8.71 -0.16
N PHE A 59 -21.83 9.57 -0.17
CA PHE A 59 -21.32 10.13 1.07
C PHE A 59 -22.21 11.27 1.59
N LYS A 60 -22.52 11.27 2.88
CA LYS A 60 -23.23 12.38 3.54
C LYS A 60 -22.50 13.72 3.36
N LYS A 61 -21.17 13.70 3.38
CA LYS A 61 -20.27 14.85 3.12
C LYS A 61 -19.23 14.43 2.09
N PRO A 62 -19.48 14.63 0.77
CA PRO A 62 -18.65 14.07 -0.30
C PRO A 62 -17.15 14.39 -0.19
N ARG A 63 -16.80 15.62 0.15
CA ARG A 63 -15.39 16.05 0.29
C ARG A 63 -14.68 15.28 1.42
N TYR A 64 -15.31 15.19 2.60
CA TYR A 64 -14.76 14.46 3.75
C TYR A 64 -14.73 12.95 3.46
N GLY A 65 -15.79 12.41 2.88
CA GLY A 65 -15.85 11.00 2.50
C GLY A 65 -14.72 10.62 1.55
N MET A 66 -14.47 11.42 0.52
CA MET A 66 -13.36 11.22 -0.43
C MET A 66 -11.99 11.30 0.27
N ALA A 67 -11.77 12.28 1.15
CA ALA A 67 -10.50 12.43 1.84
C ALA A 67 -10.22 11.27 2.81
N ILE A 68 -11.23 10.82 3.58
CA ILE A 68 -11.10 9.67 4.49
C ILE A 68 -10.85 8.39 3.70
N THR A 69 -11.59 8.20 2.61
CA THR A 69 -11.39 7.05 1.72
C THR A 69 -9.98 7.05 1.12
N ALA A 70 -9.50 8.20 0.64
CA ALA A 70 -8.14 8.35 0.12
C ALA A 70 -7.07 8.08 1.19
N ALA A 71 -7.27 8.53 2.43
CA ALA A 71 -6.34 8.26 3.53
C ALA A 71 -6.26 6.78 3.92
N ALA A 72 -7.31 5.99 3.67
CA ALA A 72 -7.36 4.58 4.07
C ALA A 72 -6.30 3.72 3.38
N GLY A 73 -5.97 4.00 2.11
CA GLY A 73 -4.89 3.31 1.37
C GLY A 73 -3.52 3.48 2.03
N PRO A 74 -2.99 4.71 2.13
CA PRO A 74 -1.72 4.97 2.80
C PRO A 74 -1.68 4.47 4.24
N LEU A 75 -2.77 4.61 5.01
CA LEU A 75 -2.86 4.08 6.37
C LEU A 75 -2.75 2.54 6.41
N SER A 76 -3.35 1.84 5.45
CA SER A 76 -3.23 0.37 5.37
C SER A 76 -1.79 -0.07 5.07
N ASN A 77 -1.07 0.67 4.23
CA ASN A 77 0.34 0.43 3.96
C ASN A 77 1.20 0.72 5.20
N LEU A 78 0.93 1.82 5.92
CA LEU A 78 1.63 2.13 7.17
C LEU A 78 1.43 1.03 8.22
N LEU A 79 0.20 0.55 8.41
CA LEU A 79 -0.09 -0.58 9.30
C LEU A 79 0.63 -1.86 8.87
N SER A 80 0.68 -2.14 7.56
CA SER A 80 1.43 -3.27 7.02
C SER A 80 2.92 -3.13 7.28
N ALA A 81 3.49 -1.94 7.11
CA ALA A 81 4.90 -1.66 7.42
C ALA A 81 5.20 -1.92 8.90
N ILE A 82 4.33 -1.51 9.81
CA ILE A 82 4.47 -1.79 11.26
C ILE A 82 4.46 -3.30 11.51
N VAL A 83 3.54 -4.05 10.88
CA VAL A 83 3.50 -5.51 11.03
C VAL A 83 4.80 -6.15 10.53
N PHE A 84 5.30 -5.76 9.36
CA PHE A 84 6.58 -6.26 8.84
C PHE A 84 7.75 -5.90 9.74
N ALA A 85 7.78 -4.69 10.31
CA ALA A 85 8.82 -4.27 11.25
C ALA A 85 8.81 -5.12 12.54
N VAL A 86 7.62 -5.38 13.09
CA VAL A 86 7.46 -6.22 14.27
C VAL A 86 7.91 -7.66 13.99
N LEU A 87 7.50 -8.23 12.86
CA LEU A 87 7.90 -9.58 12.47
C LEU A 87 9.42 -9.68 12.25
N LEU A 88 10.03 -8.70 11.60
CA LEU A 88 11.49 -8.63 11.40
C LEU A 88 12.21 -8.50 12.74
N ARG A 89 11.70 -7.68 13.67
CA ARG A 89 12.28 -7.56 15.01
C ARG A 89 12.17 -8.85 15.80
N LEU A 90 11.03 -9.55 15.69
CA LEU A 90 10.80 -10.84 16.34
C LEU A 90 11.76 -11.92 15.80
N GLU A 91 11.95 -11.97 14.48
CA GLU A 91 12.90 -12.87 13.83
C GLU A 91 14.32 -12.68 14.38
N VAL A 92 14.81 -11.43 14.40
CA VAL A 92 16.14 -11.09 14.95
C VAL A 92 16.25 -11.45 16.43
N PHE A 93 15.18 -11.18 17.20
CA PHE A 93 15.16 -11.52 18.64
C PHE A 93 15.24 -13.04 18.87
N ILE A 94 14.44 -13.83 18.16
CA ILE A 94 14.47 -15.30 18.26
C ILE A 94 15.86 -15.81 17.87
N PHE A 95 16.44 -15.28 16.79
CA PHE A 95 17.76 -15.66 16.33
C PHE A 95 18.85 -15.35 17.39
N SER A 96 18.76 -14.19 18.06
CA SER A 96 19.69 -13.81 19.13
C SER A 96 19.56 -14.70 20.38
N LEU A 97 18.34 -15.15 20.68
CA LEU A 97 18.14 -16.13 21.80
C LEU A 97 18.78 -17.48 21.51
N VAL A 98 18.78 -17.91 20.25
CA VAL A 98 19.33 -19.23 19.86
C VAL A 98 20.86 -19.20 19.77
N TYR A 99 21.45 -18.15 19.24
CA TYR A 99 22.87 -18.06 18.89
C TYR A 99 23.66 -17.09 19.78
N GLY A 100 23.01 -16.36 20.68
CA GLY A 100 23.65 -15.44 21.64
C GLY A 100 24.48 -14.36 20.94
N ASP A 101 25.62 -14.02 21.55
CA ASP A 101 26.53 -12.98 21.03
C ASP A 101 27.19 -13.32 19.68
N GLN A 102 27.13 -14.58 19.28
CA GLN A 102 27.66 -15.05 17.98
C GLN A 102 26.59 -14.95 16.83
N ALA A 103 25.41 -14.47 17.14
CA ALA A 103 24.29 -14.44 16.17
C ALA A 103 24.67 -13.81 14.83
N LEU A 104 25.34 -12.66 14.85
CA LEU A 104 25.74 -11.97 13.62
C LEU A 104 26.78 -12.75 12.81
N ASN A 105 27.80 -13.29 13.47
CA ASN A 105 28.83 -14.10 12.81
C ASN A 105 28.24 -15.40 12.26
N THR A 106 27.35 -16.04 13.00
CA THR A 106 26.64 -17.24 12.57
C THR A 106 25.75 -16.98 11.37
N LEU A 107 25.06 -15.85 11.36
CA LEU A 107 24.25 -15.42 10.21
C LEU A 107 25.12 -15.20 8.96
N LEU A 108 26.24 -14.48 9.09
CA LEU A 108 27.16 -14.20 7.99
C LEU A 108 27.79 -15.49 7.43
N VAL A 109 28.28 -16.37 8.30
CA VAL A 109 28.85 -17.66 7.89
C VAL A 109 27.79 -18.56 7.27
N GLY A 110 26.56 -18.56 7.81
CA GLY A 110 25.46 -19.34 7.28
C GLY A 110 24.97 -18.86 5.91
N LEU A 111 24.98 -17.55 5.66
CA LEU A 111 24.63 -16.98 4.36
C LEU A 111 25.65 -17.36 3.27
N LEU A 112 26.94 -17.44 3.63
CA LEU A 112 28.01 -17.85 2.72
C LEU A 112 28.12 -19.38 2.58
N GLY A 113 27.56 -20.14 3.53
CA GLY A 113 27.59 -21.59 3.58
C GLY A 113 26.50 -22.27 2.73
N SER A 114 26.59 -23.59 2.66
CA SER A 114 25.61 -24.44 1.95
C SER A 114 24.41 -24.85 2.80
N ASN A 115 24.31 -24.39 4.06
CA ASN A 115 23.26 -24.78 4.98
C ASN A 115 21.88 -24.26 4.54
N VAL A 116 20.96 -25.18 4.25
CA VAL A 116 19.61 -24.88 3.78
C VAL A 116 18.81 -24.03 4.77
N GLY A 117 18.97 -24.30 6.08
CA GLY A 117 18.26 -23.54 7.13
C GLY A 117 18.60 -22.05 7.12
N PHE A 118 19.90 -21.71 6.97
CA PHE A 118 20.33 -20.31 6.87
C PHE A 118 19.86 -19.63 5.57
N LYS A 119 19.82 -20.39 4.47
CA LYS A 119 19.27 -19.86 3.21
C LYS A 119 17.78 -19.56 3.34
N MET A 120 17.01 -20.43 3.98
CA MET A 120 15.59 -20.16 4.23
C MET A 120 15.39 -18.94 5.15
N LEU A 121 16.19 -18.81 6.21
CA LEU A 121 16.15 -17.64 7.08
C LEU A 121 16.47 -16.35 6.32
N SER A 122 17.50 -16.34 5.49
CA SER A 122 17.85 -15.16 4.69
C SER A 122 16.74 -14.76 3.71
N VAL A 123 16.05 -15.72 3.09
CA VAL A 123 14.88 -15.46 2.23
C VAL A 123 13.76 -14.85 3.05
N LEU A 124 13.49 -15.34 4.25
CA LEU A 124 12.48 -14.78 5.15
C LEU A 124 12.83 -13.34 5.55
N THR A 125 14.06 -13.11 6.02
CA THR A 125 14.55 -11.76 6.36
C THR A 125 14.41 -10.79 5.19
N TYR A 126 14.85 -11.23 4.00
CA TYR A 126 14.74 -10.42 2.78
C TYR A 126 13.28 -10.11 2.43
N PHE A 127 12.39 -11.08 2.55
CA PHE A 127 10.95 -10.91 2.33
C PHE A 127 10.34 -9.89 3.30
N LEU A 128 10.63 -10.04 4.61
CA LEU A 128 10.12 -9.14 5.65
C LEU A 128 10.67 -7.72 5.47
N TYR A 129 11.97 -7.59 5.19
CA TYR A 129 12.61 -6.30 4.94
C TYR A 129 12.05 -5.62 3.68
N SER A 130 11.91 -6.36 2.58
CA SER A 130 11.33 -5.84 1.34
C SER A 130 9.88 -5.41 1.54
N GLY A 131 9.09 -6.21 2.27
CA GLY A 131 7.73 -5.88 2.63
C GLY A 131 7.64 -4.58 3.44
N LEU A 132 8.53 -4.38 4.39
CA LEU A 132 8.65 -3.15 5.17
C LEU A 132 8.93 -1.94 4.27
N ILE A 133 10.00 -2.00 3.48
CA ILE A 133 10.45 -0.89 2.62
C ILE A 133 9.39 -0.53 1.57
N ILE A 134 8.82 -1.53 0.90
CA ILE A 134 7.77 -1.30 -0.11
C ILE A 134 6.56 -0.60 0.51
N ASN A 135 6.09 -1.04 1.68
CA ASN A 135 4.93 -0.42 2.31
C ASN A 135 5.21 1.00 2.81
N ILE A 136 6.40 1.28 3.35
CA ILE A 136 6.82 2.65 3.69
C ILE A 136 6.85 3.53 2.44
N SER A 137 7.47 3.05 1.36
CA SER A 137 7.56 3.78 0.10
C SER A 137 6.18 4.09 -0.47
N LEU A 138 5.28 3.10 -0.51
CA LEU A 138 3.90 3.29 -0.97
C LEU A 138 3.14 4.28 -0.09
N THR A 139 3.35 4.28 1.22
CA THR A 139 2.75 5.26 2.13
C THR A 139 3.21 6.67 1.78
N ILE A 140 4.52 6.89 1.64
CA ILE A 140 5.10 8.20 1.35
C ILE A 140 4.63 8.70 -0.03
N PHE A 141 4.74 7.85 -1.06
CA PHE A 141 4.33 8.21 -2.42
C PHE A 141 2.85 8.59 -2.48
N ASN A 142 1.98 7.80 -1.86
CA ASN A 142 0.54 8.07 -1.91
C ASN A 142 0.11 9.27 -1.05
N LEU A 143 0.95 9.76 -0.13
CA LEU A 143 0.69 10.98 0.63
C LEU A 143 1.16 12.26 -0.11
N ILE A 144 1.84 12.14 -1.26
CA ILE A 144 2.24 13.31 -2.06
C ILE A 144 0.98 14.06 -2.52
N PRO A 145 0.90 15.41 -2.31
CA PRO A 145 -0.30 16.20 -2.59
C PRO A 145 -0.46 16.56 -4.08
N ILE A 146 -0.12 15.65 -4.96
CA ILE A 146 -0.18 15.82 -6.43
C ILE A 146 -0.98 14.66 -7.04
N PRO A 147 -1.95 14.91 -7.94
CA PRO A 147 -2.56 13.85 -8.72
C PRO A 147 -1.49 13.04 -9.51
N PRO A 148 -1.64 11.72 -9.64
CA PRO A 148 -2.80 10.88 -9.30
C PRO A 148 -2.79 10.28 -7.89
N PHE A 149 -1.92 10.72 -6.98
CA PHE A 149 -1.76 10.13 -5.65
C PHE A 149 -2.92 10.48 -4.70
N ASP A 150 -3.17 9.64 -3.70
CA ASP A 150 -4.23 9.81 -2.71
C ASP A 150 -4.10 11.09 -1.89
N GLY A 151 -2.86 11.53 -1.62
CA GLY A 151 -2.55 12.76 -0.92
C GLY A 151 -3.17 14.00 -1.57
N SER A 152 -3.36 14.00 -2.89
CA SER A 152 -4.06 15.09 -3.59
C SER A 152 -5.51 15.23 -3.11
N ARG A 153 -6.21 14.12 -2.91
CA ARG A 153 -7.61 14.11 -2.44
C ARG A 153 -7.73 14.52 -0.98
N ILE A 154 -6.71 14.21 -0.17
CA ILE A 154 -6.63 14.65 1.23
C ILE A 154 -6.42 16.17 1.28
N THR A 155 -5.47 16.70 0.50
CA THR A 155 -5.19 18.14 0.45
C THR A 155 -6.32 18.94 -0.19
N HIS A 156 -7.09 18.36 -1.10
CA HIS A 156 -8.29 18.97 -1.64
C HIS A 156 -9.34 19.29 -0.57
N LEU A 157 -9.31 18.61 0.59
CA LEU A 157 -10.17 18.96 1.73
C LEU A 157 -9.87 20.36 2.26
N LEU A 158 -8.61 20.78 2.22
CA LEU A 158 -8.14 22.08 2.70
C LEU A 158 -8.39 23.21 1.70
N LEU A 159 -8.68 22.89 0.44
CA LEU A 159 -8.91 23.89 -0.60
C LEU A 159 -10.31 24.51 -0.52
N PRO A 160 -10.46 25.82 -0.82
CA PRO A 160 -11.76 26.43 -1.05
C PRO A 160 -12.54 25.70 -2.15
N SER A 161 -13.88 25.67 -2.05
CA SER A 161 -14.73 24.87 -2.94
C SER A 161 -14.50 25.17 -4.44
N LYS A 162 -14.23 26.42 -4.80
CA LYS A 162 -13.94 26.82 -6.20
C LYS A 162 -12.69 26.11 -6.76
N TRP A 163 -11.63 26.02 -5.96
CA TRP A 163 -10.37 25.38 -6.33
C TRP A 163 -10.47 23.86 -6.33
N TYR A 164 -11.26 23.30 -5.41
CA TYR A 164 -11.55 21.88 -5.35
C TYR A 164 -12.13 21.35 -6.67
N PHE A 165 -13.21 21.95 -7.17
CA PHE A 165 -13.83 21.52 -8.42
C PHE A 165 -12.92 21.72 -9.62
N LYS A 166 -12.14 22.80 -9.66
CA LYS A 166 -11.17 23.05 -10.72
C LYS A 166 -10.06 21.99 -10.72
N ALA A 167 -9.52 21.65 -9.55
CA ALA A 167 -8.51 20.60 -9.41
C ALA A 167 -9.02 19.23 -9.86
N MET A 168 -10.26 18.84 -9.50
CA MET A 168 -10.90 17.60 -9.98
C MET A 168 -11.07 17.53 -11.51
N GLN A 169 -11.34 18.67 -12.17
CA GLN A 169 -11.40 18.70 -13.62
C GLN A 169 -10.03 18.42 -14.25
N TYR A 170 -8.96 18.99 -13.70
CA TYR A 170 -7.60 18.76 -14.19
C TYR A 170 -7.09 17.34 -13.88
N GLU A 171 -7.48 16.74 -12.75
CA GLU A 171 -7.14 15.35 -12.41
C GLU A 171 -7.51 14.38 -13.55
N ARG A 172 -8.68 14.60 -14.18
CA ARG A 172 -9.15 13.79 -15.31
C ARG A 172 -8.25 13.88 -16.55
N TYR A 173 -7.58 15.01 -16.77
CA TYR A 173 -6.67 15.20 -17.90
C TYR A 173 -5.24 14.70 -17.59
N ILE A 174 -4.86 14.62 -16.33
CA ILE A 174 -3.53 14.12 -15.90
C ILE A 174 -3.52 12.58 -15.89
N MET A 175 -4.69 11.93 -15.74
CA MET A 175 -4.82 10.48 -15.72
C MET A 175 -5.02 9.82 -17.10
N ILE A 176 -5.04 10.60 -18.18
CA ILE A 176 -5.08 10.14 -19.57
C ILE A 176 -3.65 10.21 -20.14
#